data_7d6a831652042319c2204fb04f89c986
#
_entry.id   7d6a831652042319c2204fb04f89c986
#
_cell.length_a   1.000
_cell.length_b   1.000
_cell.length_c   1.000
_cell.angle_alpha   90.00
_cell.angle_beta   90.00
_cell.angle_gamma   90.00
#
_symmetry.space_group_name_H-M   'P 1'
#
loop_
_entity.id
_entity.type
_entity.pdbx_description
1 polymer ?
#
loop_
_entity_poly.entity_id
_entity_poly.type
_entity_poly.pdbx_seq_one_letter_code
_entity_poly.pdbx_strand_id
1 'polypeptide(L)'
;IQNMILPFSKSDMSFDEIMDKWPDAVMHYPTYMALSFHNKNRLKDVSIRWYQSGTYPLQSLNYTYNELISAEKDALIFTDANWTLFASYLLQYGKGLFNDKKVIFSALMLTPFSMNELTEELGIPEFKDADPEFYKSKTPTMTFANEMKKRIEHIAKYTKRPIYISVSTNEAVKNLLKDHLYGEGLLMRYSSKPYDNLAVMRRNFENTYLLDYLYEMFYPETLTDVCLDLKGVKMLSIYYVPAFKSLLQFYKESGDVTHYDKLYSLLESIVKKADYYSDEVRERYLKSINF
;
A
#
# COMPACT_ATOMS: atom_id res chain seq x y z
N ILE A 1 5.44 -15.84 -10.56
CA ILE A 1 5.57 -15.98 -9.09
C ILE A 1 5.37 -17.45 -8.67
N GLN A 2 4.29 -18.15 -9.06
CA GLN A 2 4.07 -19.55 -8.67
C GLN A 2 5.22 -20.49 -9.05
N ASN A 3 5.83 -20.33 -10.23
CA ASN A 3 6.94 -21.17 -10.68
C ASN A 3 8.28 -20.84 -9.99
N MET A 4 8.42 -19.68 -9.35
CA MET A 4 9.60 -19.30 -8.57
C MET A 4 9.49 -19.70 -7.08
N ILE A 5 8.27 -19.78 -6.54
CA ILE A 5 8.02 -20.13 -5.13
C ILE A 5 8.15 -21.64 -4.89
N LEU A 6 7.79 -22.48 -5.87
CA LEU A 6 7.76 -23.94 -5.73
C LEU A 6 9.08 -24.60 -5.29
N PRO A 7 10.28 -24.17 -5.73
CA PRO A 7 11.52 -24.76 -5.25
C PRO A 7 11.83 -24.45 -3.78
N PHE A 8 11.39 -23.29 -3.28
CA PHE A 8 11.71 -22.80 -1.93
C PHE A 8 10.66 -23.18 -0.87
N SER A 9 9.40 -23.42 -1.27
CA SER A 9 8.33 -23.80 -0.34
C SER A 9 8.54 -25.18 0.31
N LYS A 10 9.45 -25.99 -0.23
CA LYS A 10 9.80 -27.33 0.29
C LYS A 10 11.19 -27.40 0.92
N SER A 11 11.96 -26.30 0.92
CA SER A 11 13.30 -26.31 1.51
C SER A 11 13.25 -25.73 2.91
N ASP A 12 13.74 -26.47 3.89
CA ASP A 12 14.03 -25.99 5.23
C ASP A 12 15.28 -25.07 5.28
N MET A 13 15.77 -24.63 4.10
CA MET A 13 16.96 -23.77 3.99
C MET A 13 16.74 -22.45 4.72
N SER A 14 17.72 -22.07 5.51
CA SER A 14 17.79 -20.74 6.14
C SER A 14 18.02 -19.66 5.07
N PHE A 15 17.77 -18.40 5.44
CA PHE A 15 18.07 -17.27 4.56
C PHE A 15 19.56 -17.25 4.17
N ASP A 16 20.46 -17.54 5.12
CA ASP A 16 21.90 -17.54 4.88
C ASP A 16 22.31 -18.63 3.87
N GLU A 17 21.76 -19.83 3.99
CA GLU A 17 22.01 -20.92 3.01
C GLU A 17 21.50 -20.56 1.61
N ILE A 18 20.38 -19.82 1.51
CA ILE A 18 19.88 -19.32 0.23
C ILE A 18 20.82 -18.27 -0.34
N MET A 19 21.29 -17.35 0.48
CA MET A 19 22.21 -16.28 0.08
C MET A 19 23.58 -16.80 -0.35
N ASP A 20 24.13 -17.79 0.36
CA ASP A 20 25.41 -18.43 0.02
C ASP A 20 25.32 -19.18 -1.32
N LYS A 21 24.18 -19.81 -1.59
CA LYS A 21 23.97 -20.58 -2.81
C LYS A 21 23.66 -19.71 -4.04
N TRP A 22 23.05 -18.52 -3.81
CA TRP A 22 22.65 -17.57 -4.86
C TRP A 22 23.01 -16.15 -4.42
N PRO A 23 24.26 -15.71 -4.65
CA PRO A 23 24.75 -14.40 -4.16
C PRO A 23 24.07 -13.17 -4.78
N ASP A 24 23.33 -13.32 -5.89
CA ASP A 24 22.52 -12.22 -6.46
C ASP A 24 21.28 -11.95 -5.60
N ALA A 25 21.54 -11.58 -4.37
CA ALA A 25 20.64 -11.48 -3.23
C ALA A 25 19.38 -10.64 -3.47
N VAL A 26 19.46 -9.61 -4.31
CA VAL A 26 18.34 -8.70 -4.59
C VAL A 26 17.12 -9.46 -5.15
N MET A 27 17.38 -10.55 -5.89
CA MET A 27 16.35 -11.40 -6.47
C MET A 27 15.60 -12.24 -5.43
N HIS A 28 16.21 -12.51 -4.27
CA HIS A 28 15.71 -13.47 -3.30
C HIS A 28 14.90 -12.84 -2.17
N TYR A 29 15.17 -11.56 -1.85
CA TYR A 29 14.45 -10.86 -0.77
C TYR A 29 12.92 -10.89 -0.91
N PRO A 30 12.31 -10.53 -2.06
CA PRO A 30 10.86 -10.59 -2.21
C PRO A 30 10.28 -11.98 -2.02
N THR A 31 10.95 -12.99 -2.58
CA THR A 31 10.52 -14.40 -2.48
C THR A 31 10.60 -14.88 -1.04
N TYR A 32 11.73 -14.63 -0.37
CA TYR A 32 11.94 -15.05 1.00
C TYR A 32 11.01 -14.33 1.97
N MET A 33 10.74 -13.04 1.74
CA MET A 33 9.76 -12.28 2.52
C MET A 33 8.35 -12.87 2.35
N ALA A 34 7.94 -13.20 1.13
CA ALA A 34 6.64 -13.83 0.89
C ALA A 34 6.49 -15.19 1.60
N LEU A 35 7.56 -15.99 1.64
CA LEU A 35 7.59 -17.26 2.37
C LEU A 35 7.59 -17.08 3.91
N SER A 36 7.89 -15.89 4.38
CA SER A 36 8.05 -15.58 5.80
C SER A 36 6.80 -14.97 6.45
N PHE A 37 5.72 -14.70 5.70
CA PHE A 37 4.53 -14.02 6.22
C PHE A 37 3.91 -14.69 7.46
N HIS A 38 3.98 -16.02 7.53
CA HIS A 38 3.47 -16.78 8.67
C HIS A 38 4.54 -17.10 9.73
N ASN A 39 5.75 -16.54 9.59
CA ASN A 39 6.84 -16.70 10.54
C ASN A 39 7.41 -15.34 10.93
N LYS A 40 6.93 -14.78 12.05
CA LYS A 40 7.29 -13.43 12.51
C LYS A 40 8.81 -13.23 12.69
N ASN A 41 9.55 -14.25 13.13
CA ASN A 41 10.99 -14.13 13.32
C ASN A 41 11.73 -14.05 11.98
N ARG A 42 11.36 -14.90 11.03
CA ARG A 42 11.91 -14.85 9.66
C ARG A 42 11.54 -13.54 8.97
N LEU A 43 10.29 -13.11 9.08
CA LEU A 43 9.83 -11.86 8.49
C LEU A 43 10.61 -10.66 9.02
N LYS A 44 10.87 -10.64 10.33
CA LYS A 44 11.71 -9.61 10.96
C LYS A 44 13.14 -9.65 10.44
N ASP A 45 13.79 -10.82 10.41
CA ASP A 45 15.18 -10.98 9.98
C ASP A 45 15.36 -10.53 8.52
N VAL A 46 14.54 -11.04 7.60
CA VAL A 46 14.64 -10.68 6.17
C VAL A 46 14.36 -9.19 5.95
N SER A 47 13.44 -8.59 6.70
CA SER A 47 13.13 -7.16 6.60
C SER A 47 14.31 -6.29 7.03
N ILE A 48 14.98 -6.64 8.13
CA ILE A 48 16.19 -5.95 8.60
C ILE A 48 17.30 -6.03 7.56
N ARG A 49 17.60 -7.23 7.07
CA ARG A 49 18.67 -7.45 6.09
C ARG A 49 18.40 -6.73 4.78
N TRP A 50 17.18 -6.80 4.27
CA TRP A 50 16.81 -6.11 3.04
C TRP A 50 16.88 -4.59 3.19
N TYR A 51 16.41 -4.05 4.32
CA TYR A 51 16.55 -2.62 4.61
C TYR A 51 18.03 -2.19 4.65
N GLN A 52 18.89 -2.97 5.35
CA GLN A 52 20.31 -2.68 5.49
C GLN A 52 21.09 -2.81 4.17
N SER A 53 20.64 -3.64 3.25
CA SER A 53 21.28 -3.78 1.93
C SER A 53 21.16 -2.52 1.07
N GLY A 54 20.20 -1.62 1.38
CA GLY A 54 19.94 -0.41 0.60
C GLY A 54 19.40 -0.66 -0.81
N THR A 55 19.01 -1.90 -1.14
CA THR A 55 18.59 -2.29 -2.49
C THR A 55 17.09 -2.10 -2.73
N TYR A 56 16.29 -1.79 -1.69
CA TYR A 56 14.88 -1.53 -1.86
C TYR A 56 14.61 -0.12 -2.43
N PRO A 57 13.65 0.06 -3.37
CA PRO A 57 13.39 1.36 -3.99
C PRO A 57 13.01 2.43 -2.98
N LEU A 58 13.76 3.53 -2.94
CA LEU A 58 13.50 4.66 -2.05
C LEU A 58 12.12 5.28 -2.28
N GLN A 59 11.63 5.28 -3.52
CA GLN A 59 10.29 5.77 -3.86
C GLN A 59 9.20 4.98 -3.13
N SER A 60 9.31 3.64 -3.09
CA SER A 60 8.38 2.81 -2.35
C SER A 60 8.48 3.03 -0.84
N LEU A 61 9.70 3.20 -0.30
CA LEU A 61 9.90 3.51 1.12
C LEU A 61 9.28 4.85 1.49
N ASN A 62 9.53 5.90 0.70
CA ASN A 62 8.99 7.24 0.96
C ASN A 62 7.47 7.31 0.77
N TYR A 63 6.94 6.65 -0.26
CA TYR A 63 5.50 6.54 -0.46
C TYR A 63 4.84 5.85 0.74
N THR A 64 5.35 4.68 1.12
CA THR A 64 4.81 3.91 2.25
C THR A 64 5.03 4.63 3.58
N TYR A 65 6.13 5.37 3.75
CA TYR A 65 6.31 6.25 4.90
C TYR A 65 5.16 7.26 4.99
N ASN A 66 4.79 7.92 3.88
CA ASN A 66 3.69 8.87 3.85
C ASN A 66 2.33 8.20 4.13
N GLU A 67 2.09 6.98 3.63
CA GLU A 67 0.90 6.23 4.02
C GLU A 67 0.87 5.99 5.54
N LEU A 68 1.94 5.45 6.10
CA LEU A 68 1.98 5.04 7.51
C LEU A 68 1.95 6.22 8.48
N ILE A 69 2.66 7.32 8.17
CA ILE A 69 2.68 8.52 9.05
C ILE A 69 1.32 9.22 9.10
N SER A 70 0.51 9.13 8.03
CA SER A 70 -0.81 9.75 7.98
C SER A 70 -1.90 8.97 8.73
N ALA A 71 -1.69 7.68 8.97
CA ALA A 71 -2.63 6.85 9.71
C ALA A 71 -2.58 7.13 11.22
N GLU A 72 -3.73 7.06 11.88
CA GLU A 72 -3.80 7.18 13.33
C GLU A 72 -3.04 6.05 14.05
N LYS A 73 -2.78 6.25 15.33
CA LYS A 73 -2.18 5.23 16.19
C LYS A 73 -3.03 3.96 16.19
N ASP A 74 -2.37 2.80 16.25
CA ASP A 74 -2.97 1.47 16.26
C ASP A 74 -3.82 1.13 15.01
N ALA A 75 -3.63 1.84 13.90
CA ALA A 75 -4.39 1.64 12.67
C ALA A 75 -4.21 0.25 12.05
N LEU A 76 -5.28 -0.23 11.41
CA LEU A 76 -5.29 -1.34 10.45
C LEU A 76 -5.31 -0.76 9.04
N ILE A 77 -4.36 -1.11 8.19
CA ILE A 77 -4.21 -0.55 6.84
C ILE A 77 -4.26 -1.69 5.83
N PHE A 78 -5.29 -1.70 4.98
CA PHE A 78 -5.47 -2.69 3.91
C PHE A 78 -4.84 -2.19 2.62
N THR A 79 -4.02 -3.05 1.99
CA THR A 79 -3.37 -2.77 0.72
C THR A 79 -3.37 -4.00 -0.19
N ASP A 80 -3.45 -3.77 -1.51
CA ASP A 80 -3.29 -4.81 -2.54
C ASP A 80 -1.90 -4.78 -3.18
N ALA A 81 -1.05 -3.84 -2.76
CA ALA A 81 0.24 -3.61 -3.37
C ALA A 81 1.39 -4.28 -2.60
N ASN A 82 2.07 -5.23 -3.23
CA ASN A 82 3.22 -5.92 -2.65
C ASN A 82 4.34 -4.97 -2.24
N TRP A 83 4.62 -3.95 -3.07
CA TRP A 83 5.70 -3.00 -2.80
C TRP A 83 5.42 -2.15 -1.54
N THR A 84 4.17 -1.75 -1.26
CA THR A 84 3.83 -1.03 -0.02
C THR A 84 3.85 -1.98 1.17
N LEU A 85 3.41 -3.23 1.01
CA LEU A 85 3.49 -4.24 2.06
C LEU A 85 4.94 -4.51 2.47
N PHE A 86 5.82 -4.76 1.51
CA PHE A 86 7.25 -5.02 1.80
C PHE A 86 7.90 -3.78 2.41
N ALA A 87 7.68 -2.59 1.82
CA ALA A 87 8.19 -1.34 2.37
C ALA A 87 7.73 -1.11 3.81
N SER A 88 6.47 -1.46 4.15
CA SER A 88 5.98 -1.34 5.52
C SER A 88 6.77 -2.21 6.49
N TYR A 89 7.07 -3.46 6.14
CA TYR A 89 7.90 -4.34 6.98
C TYR A 89 9.34 -3.84 7.09
N LEU A 90 9.92 -3.29 6.02
CA LEU A 90 11.24 -2.69 6.06
C LEU A 90 11.27 -1.46 6.98
N LEU A 91 10.25 -0.62 6.95
CA LEU A 91 10.12 0.53 7.85
C LEU A 91 9.88 0.09 9.30
N GLN A 92 9.05 -0.92 9.51
CA GLN A 92 8.73 -1.42 10.85
C GLN A 92 9.90 -2.17 11.49
N TYR A 93 10.39 -3.19 10.83
CA TYR A 93 11.43 -4.05 11.41
C TYR A 93 12.86 -3.55 11.12
N GLY A 94 13.10 -3.01 9.92
CA GLY A 94 14.43 -2.53 9.52
C GLY A 94 14.79 -1.19 10.14
N LYS A 95 13.83 -0.26 10.20
CA LYS A 95 14.02 1.11 10.72
C LYS A 95 13.40 1.33 12.10
N GLY A 96 12.54 0.43 12.57
CA GLY A 96 11.89 0.54 13.89
C GLY A 96 10.77 1.57 13.96
N LEU A 97 10.18 1.98 12.81
CA LEU A 97 9.11 2.97 12.72
C LEU A 97 7.73 2.30 12.62
N PHE A 98 6.68 3.00 13.06
CA PHE A 98 5.27 2.60 12.85
C PHE A 98 4.89 1.20 13.35
N ASN A 99 5.54 0.69 14.40
CA ASN A 99 5.26 -0.63 14.98
C ASN A 99 3.88 -0.72 15.65
N ASP A 100 3.24 0.42 15.88
CA ASP A 100 1.87 0.53 16.37
C ASP A 100 0.81 0.26 15.28
N LYS A 101 1.18 0.20 14.01
CA LYS A 101 0.26 0.00 12.89
C LYS A 101 0.38 -1.40 12.31
N LYS A 102 -0.73 -1.93 11.79
CA LYS A 102 -0.73 -3.23 11.11
C LYS A 102 -1.12 -3.04 9.65
N VAL A 103 -0.18 -3.34 8.75
CA VAL A 103 -0.45 -3.41 7.31
C VAL A 103 -0.91 -4.82 6.96
N ILE A 104 -2.02 -4.91 6.24
CA ILE A 104 -2.70 -6.15 5.90
C ILE A 104 -2.79 -6.26 4.39
N PHE A 105 -2.20 -7.32 3.84
CA PHE A 105 -2.32 -7.60 2.41
C PHE A 105 -3.66 -8.27 2.12
N SER A 106 -4.49 -7.61 1.33
CA SER A 106 -5.88 -8.02 1.08
C SER A 106 -6.00 -9.45 0.54
N ALA A 107 -5.11 -9.85 -0.36
CA ALA A 107 -5.14 -11.20 -0.93
C ALA A 107 -4.92 -12.31 0.11
N LEU A 108 -4.13 -12.06 1.16
CA LEU A 108 -3.94 -13.03 2.24
C LEU A 108 -5.20 -13.22 3.08
N MET A 109 -5.99 -12.17 3.27
CA MET A 109 -7.25 -12.26 4.02
C MET A 109 -8.27 -13.19 3.39
N LEU A 110 -8.15 -13.48 2.10
CA LEU A 110 -9.07 -14.39 1.41
C LEU A 110 -8.81 -15.85 1.78
N THR A 111 -7.65 -16.18 2.36
CA THR A 111 -7.40 -17.52 2.85
C THR A 111 -8.02 -17.67 4.25
N PRO A 112 -8.71 -18.80 4.56
CA PRO A 112 -9.27 -19.04 5.90
C PRO A 112 -8.19 -18.96 6.99
N PHE A 113 -7.02 -19.51 6.73
CA PHE A 113 -5.91 -19.51 7.68
C PHE A 113 -5.48 -18.10 8.09
N SER A 114 -5.16 -17.22 7.12
CA SER A 114 -4.70 -15.86 7.43
C SER A 114 -5.80 -14.99 8.03
N MET A 115 -7.07 -15.22 7.64
CA MET A 115 -8.19 -14.50 8.25
C MET A 115 -8.38 -14.92 9.71
N ASN A 116 -8.24 -16.21 10.03
CA ASN A 116 -8.34 -16.71 11.40
C ASN A 116 -7.18 -16.19 12.27
N GLU A 117 -5.94 -16.23 11.77
CA GLU A 117 -4.80 -15.61 12.47
C GLU A 117 -5.06 -14.12 12.77
N LEU A 118 -5.61 -13.39 11.80
CA LEU A 118 -5.93 -11.97 11.98
C LEU A 118 -7.02 -11.75 13.03
N THR A 119 -8.11 -12.51 13.00
CA THR A 119 -9.20 -12.37 13.97
C THR A 119 -8.75 -12.74 15.38
N GLU A 120 -7.93 -13.78 15.53
CA GLU A 120 -7.32 -14.16 16.80
C GLU A 120 -6.39 -13.07 17.34
N GLU A 121 -5.49 -12.54 16.50
CA GLU A 121 -4.59 -11.44 16.88
C GLU A 121 -5.35 -10.17 17.30
N LEU A 122 -6.47 -9.87 16.64
CA LEU A 122 -7.32 -8.72 16.97
C LEU A 122 -8.24 -8.97 18.17
N GLY A 123 -8.35 -10.21 18.65
CA GLY A 123 -9.27 -10.60 19.73
C GLY A 123 -10.73 -10.42 19.33
N ILE A 124 -11.07 -10.62 18.06
CA ILE A 124 -12.43 -10.49 17.53
C ILE A 124 -13.00 -11.86 17.11
N PRO A 125 -14.33 -12.00 16.96
CA PRO A 125 -14.94 -13.26 16.54
C PRO A 125 -14.41 -13.74 15.18
N GLU A 126 -14.33 -15.07 15.03
CA GLU A 126 -13.97 -15.71 13.75
C GLU A 126 -14.91 -15.29 12.62
N PHE A 127 -14.35 -15.11 11.43
CA PHE A 127 -15.13 -14.81 10.22
C PHE A 127 -15.72 -16.09 9.63
N LYS A 128 -17.06 -16.21 9.62
CA LYS A 128 -17.78 -17.41 9.16
C LYS A 128 -18.56 -17.23 7.84
N ASP A 129 -18.65 -15.99 7.36
CA ASP A 129 -19.49 -15.63 6.21
C ASP A 129 -18.76 -15.75 4.85
N ALA A 130 -17.68 -16.54 4.79
CA ALA A 130 -16.97 -16.81 3.54
C ALA A 130 -17.88 -17.57 2.58
N ASP A 131 -17.93 -17.11 1.31
CA ASP A 131 -18.64 -17.80 0.26
C ASP A 131 -17.90 -19.09 -0.12
N PRO A 132 -18.48 -20.29 0.06
CA PRO A 132 -17.82 -21.55 -0.33
C PRO A 132 -17.53 -21.64 -1.83
N GLU A 133 -18.31 -20.96 -2.67
CA GLU A 133 -18.13 -20.93 -4.12
C GLU A 133 -17.01 -19.96 -4.56
N PHE A 134 -16.58 -19.03 -3.67
CA PHE A 134 -15.49 -18.11 -3.96
C PHE A 134 -14.23 -18.85 -4.40
N TYR A 135 -13.85 -19.90 -3.67
CA TYR A 135 -12.63 -20.69 -3.96
C TYR A 135 -12.74 -21.56 -5.21
N LYS A 136 -13.96 -21.76 -5.73
CA LYS A 136 -14.24 -22.51 -6.95
C LYS A 136 -14.40 -21.62 -8.17
N SER A 137 -14.60 -20.33 -7.98
CA SER A 137 -14.90 -19.37 -9.06
C SER A 137 -13.67 -19.10 -9.93
N LYS A 138 -13.91 -19.12 -11.25
CA LYS A 138 -12.92 -18.73 -12.26
C LYS A 138 -13.01 -17.24 -12.66
N THR A 139 -13.96 -16.49 -12.11
CA THR A 139 -14.19 -15.06 -12.45
C THR A 139 -13.83 -14.17 -11.27
N PRO A 140 -12.74 -13.39 -11.38
CA PRO A 140 -12.04 -12.97 -10.17
C PRO A 140 -12.50 -11.66 -9.52
N THR A 141 -12.85 -10.61 -10.30
CA THR A 141 -12.77 -9.26 -9.73
C THR A 141 -13.91 -8.89 -8.79
N MET A 142 -15.16 -9.11 -9.18
CA MET A 142 -16.32 -8.75 -8.34
C MET A 142 -16.48 -9.70 -7.16
N THR A 143 -16.21 -10.99 -7.37
CA THR A 143 -16.26 -11.99 -6.28
C THR A 143 -15.19 -11.69 -5.24
N PHE A 144 -13.97 -11.35 -5.68
CA PHE A 144 -12.89 -10.87 -4.83
C PHE A 144 -13.31 -9.62 -4.02
N ALA A 145 -13.87 -8.62 -4.69
CA ALA A 145 -14.25 -7.37 -4.03
C ALA A 145 -15.38 -7.57 -3.00
N ASN A 146 -16.37 -8.42 -3.30
CA ASN A 146 -17.43 -8.74 -2.36
C ASN A 146 -16.91 -9.48 -1.12
N GLU A 147 -16.01 -10.44 -1.31
CA GLU A 147 -15.40 -11.17 -0.21
C GLU A 147 -14.51 -10.26 0.65
N MET A 148 -13.75 -9.35 0.03
CA MET A 148 -12.98 -8.34 0.76
C MET A 148 -13.88 -7.40 1.56
N LYS A 149 -14.97 -6.91 0.96
CA LYS A 149 -15.95 -6.07 1.66
C LYS A 149 -16.46 -6.76 2.93
N LYS A 150 -16.95 -8.01 2.82
CA LYS A 150 -17.47 -8.76 3.98
C LYS A 150 -16.44 -8.85 5.13
N ARG A 151 -15.16 -9.10 4.78
CA ARG A 151 -14.09 -9.22 5.79
C ARG A 151 -13.75 -7.89 6.45
N ILE A 152 -13.66 -6.82 5.66
CA ILE A 152 -13.42 -5.46 6.17
C ILE A 152 -14.58 -5.03 7.10
N GLU A 153 -15.83 -5.26 6.67
CA GLU A 153 -17.02 -4.94 7.48
C GLU A 153 -17.08 -5.77 8.77
N HIS A 154 -16.70 -7.06 8.71
CA HIS A 154 -16.60 -7.89 9.89
C HIS A 154 -15.57 -7.33 10.89
N ILE A 155 -14.37 -7.01 10.42
CA ILE A 155 -13.34 -6.40 11.25
C ILE A 155 -13.83 -5.06 11.82
N ALA A 156 -14.41 -4.20 11.00
CA ALA A 156 -14.93 -2.89 11.41
C ALA A 156 -16.04 -3.00 12.48
N LYS A 157 -16.84 -4.05 12.42
CA LYS A 157 -17.90 -4.30 13.41
C LYS A 157 -17.38 -4.61 14.80
N TYR A 158 -16.25 -5.30 14.91
CA TYR A 158 -15.77 -5.85 16.16
C TYR A 158 -14.51 -5.18 16.73
N THR A 159 -13.76 -4.44 15.93
CA THR A 159 -12.58 -3.70 16.41
C THR A 159 -12.89 -2.23 16.69
N LYS A 160 -12.15 -1.63 17.63
CA LYS A 160 -12.13 -0.18 17.83
C LYS A 160 -10.93 0.50 17.16
N ARG A 161 -10.05 -0.29 16.55
CA ARG A 161 -8.87 0.23 15.86
C ARG A 161 -9.29 1.00 14.62
N PRO A 162 -8.65 2.14 14.31
CA PRO A 162 -8.90 2.86 13.06
C PRO A 162 -8.61 1.96 11.85
N ILE A 163 -9.49 1.98 10.86
CA ILE A 163 -9.35 1.19 9.63
C ILE A 163 -9.12 2.12 8.46
N TYR A 164 -8.12 1.78 7.67
CA TYR A 164 -7.74 2.49 6.45
C TYR A 164 -7.63 1.54 5.26
N ILE A 165 -8.00 2.04 4.09
CA ILE A 165 -7.81 1.39 2.81
C ILE A 165 -6.81 2.24 2.02
N SER A 166 -5.72 1.64 1.55
CA SER A 166 -4.77 2.34 0.67
C SER A 166 -5.45 2.77 -0.63
N VAL A 167 -5.09 3.93 -1.15
CA VAL A 167 -5.58 4.38 -2.48
C VAL A 167 -5.14 3.44 -3.60
N SER A 168 -4.08 2.66 -3.39
CA SER A 168 -3.61 1.62 -4.32
C SER A 168 -4.47 0.35 -4.34
N THR A 169 -5.42 0.20 -3.41
CA THR A 169 -6.33 -0.95 -3.36
C THR A 169 -7.26 -0.98 -4.56
N ASN A 170 -7.67 -2.19 -4.94
CA ASN A 170 -8.55 -2.47 -6.08
C ASN A 170 -9.80 -1.57 -6.07
N GLU A 171 -10.08 -0.93 -7.22
CA GLU A 171 -11.19 0.00 -7.38
C GLU A 171 -12.55 -0.63 -7.09
N ALA A 172 -12.76 -1.92 -7.41
CA ALA A 172 -14.02 -2.59 -7.12
C ALA A 172 -14.27 -2.71 -5.60
N VAL A 173 -13.23 -2.94 -4.78
CA VAL A 173 -13.34 -2.94 -3.32
C VAL A 173 -13.69 -1.55 -2.82
N LYS A 174 -12.98 -0.52 -3.28
CA LYS A 174 -13.24 0.88 -2.91
C LYS A 174 -14.66 1.31 -3.27
N ASN A 175 -15.14 0.97 -4.47
CA ASN A 175 -16.48 1.28 -4.93
C ASN A 175 -17.58 0.60 -4.08
N LEU A 176 -17.36 -0.63 -3.62
CA LEU A 176 -18.30 -1.32 -2.74
C LEU A 176 -18.35 -0.75 -1.32
N LEU A 177 -17.29 -0.05 -0.89
CA LEU A 177 -17.16 0.58 0.42
C LEU A 177 -17.33 2.11 0.39
N LYS A 178 -17.59 2.71 -0.79
CA LYS A 178 -17.50 4.16 -1.03
C LYS A 178 -18.29 5.03 -0.04
N ASP A 179 -19.44 4.56 0.44
CA ASP A 179 -20.30 5.30 1.37
C ASP A 179 -19.70 5.39 2.79
N HIS A 180 -18.64 4.63 3.04
CA HIS A 180 -17.90 4.59 4.30
C HIS A 180 -16.44 4.99 4.16
N LEU A 181 -15.98 5.36 2.96
CA LEU A 181 -14.58 5.72 2.71
C LEU A 181 -14.41 7.23 2.55
N TYR A 182 -13.55 7.80 3.37
CA TYR A 182 -13.21 9.21 3.39
C TYR A 182 -11.72 9.39 3.10
N GLY A 183 -11.38 10.04 1.97
CA GLY A 183 -9.99 10.24 1.55
C GLY A 183 -9.25 11.21 2.46
N GLU A 184 -8.11 10.77 3.00
CA GLU A 184 -7.21 11.59 3.83
C GLU A 184 -5.84 11.83 3.15
N GLY A 185 -5.74 11.56 1.85
CA GLY A 185 -4.52 11.62 1.07
C GLY A 185 -4.23 10.28 0.41
N LEU A 186 -3.16 9.59 0.80
CA LEU A 186 -2.81 8.25 0.30
C LEU A 186 -3.62 7.12 0.95
N LEU A 187 -4.34 7.43 1.99
CA LEU A 187 -5.23 6.51 2.69
C LEU A 187 -6.66 7.03 2.65
N MET A 188 -7.60 6.09 2.63
CA MET A 188 -9.03 6.34 2.82
C MET A 188 -9.45 5.72 4.15
N ARG A 189 -9.94 6.53 5.07
CA ARG A 189 -10.45 6.06 6.36
C ARG A 189 -11.81 5.42 6.18
N TYR A 190 -12.00 4.24 6.76
CA TYR A 190 -13.32 3.63 6.90
C TYR A 190 -14.03 4.23 8.10
N SER A 191 -15.18 4.88 7.89
CA SER A 191 -15.98 5.50 8.94
C SER A 191 -17.47 5.28 8.70
N SER A 192 -18.21 4.96 9.77
CA SER A 192 -19.68 4.89 9.74
C SER A 192 -20.35 6.26 9.80
N LYS A 193 -19.59 7.32 10.07
CA LYS A 193 -20.10 8.71 10.18
C LYS A 193 -19.24 9.65 9.36
N PRO A 194 -19.87 10.62 8.66
CA PRO A 194 -19.13 11.69 8.00
C PRO A 194 -18.31 12.52 9.00
N TYR A 195 -17.16 13.03 8.54
CA TYR A 195 -16.32 13.97 9.28
C TYR A 195 -15.56 14.85 8.29
N ASP A 196 -14.87 15.87 8.77
CA ASP A 196 -14.06 16.76 7.95
C ASP A 196 -12.73 16.11 7.55
N ASN A 197 -12.79 15.23 6.55
CA ASN A 197 -11.61 14.58 6.00
C ASN A 197 -10.71 15.53 5.19
N LEU A 198 -11.24 16.65 4.72
CA LEU A 198 -10.46 17.66 3.99
C LEU A 198 -9.44 18.34 4.91
N ALA A 199 -9.81 18.65 6.15
CA ALA A 199 -8.88 19.18 7.14
C ALA A 199 -7.72 18.20 7.43
N VAL A 200 -8.02 16.89 7.49
CA VAL A 200 -6.99 15.87 7.67
C VAL A 200 -6.07 15.80 6.43
N MET A 201 -6.64 15.82 5.24
CA MET A 201 -5.88 15.82 3.97
C MET A 201 -4.96 17.04 3.87
N ARG A 202 -5.45 18.24 4.26
CA ARG A 202 -4.64 19.45 4.33
C ARG A 202 -3.46 19.28 5.27
N ARG A 203 -3.70 18.86 6.51
CA ARG A 203 -2.63 18.60 7.48
C ARG A 203 -1.59 17.63 6.93
N ASN A 204 -2.02 16.56 6.27
CA ASN A 204 -1.12 15.58 5.68
C ASN A 204 -0.24 16.18 4.59
N PHE A 205 -0.82 16.96 3.67
CA PHE A 205 -0.08 17.65 2.62
C PHE A 205 0.85 18.76 3.17
N GLU A 206 0.32 19.62 4.03
CA GLU A 206 1.01 20.83 4.47
C GLU A 206 2.13 20.52 5.48
N ASN A 207 1.95 19.50 6.35
CA ASN A 207 2.79 19.32 7.54
C ASN A 207 3.34 17.91 7.76
N THR A 208 2.79 16.87 7.10
CA THR A 208 3.08 15.48 7.48
C THR A 208 3.90 14.75 6.42
N TYR A 209 3.54 14.89 5.14
CA TYR A 209 4.16 14.14 4.07
C TYR A 209 5.56 14.62 3.71
N LEU A 210 6.44 13.67 3.45
CA LEU A 210 7.72 13.91 2.77
C LEU A 210 7.43 13.94 1.26
N LEU A 211 7.50 15.11 0.62
CA LEU A 211 7.13 15.27 -0.79
C LEU A 211 8.31 15.61 -1.70
N ASP A 212 9.47 15.96 -1.13
CA ASP A 212 10.63 16.42 -1.89
C ASP A 212 11.13 15.37 -2.90
N TYR A 213 11.07 14.08 -2.54
CA TYR A 213 11.49 12.99 -3.42
C TYR A 213 10.68 12.90 -4.72
N LEU A 214 9.48 13.50 -4.77
CA LEU A 214 8.63 13.50 -5.97
C LEU A 214 9.12 14.49 -7.04
N TYR A 215 9.94 15.46 -6.65
CA TYR A 215 10.56 16.39 -7.59
C TYR A 215 11.79 15.79 -8.29
N GLU A 216 12.47 14.82 -7.65
CA GLU A 216 13.66 14.16 -8.20
C GLU A 216 13.51 12.65 -8.06
N MET A 217 12.58 12.06 -8.84
CA MET A 217 12.36 10.62 -8.83
C MET A 217 13.57 9.89 -9.42
N PHE A 218 14.33 9.24 -8.55
CA PHE A 218 15.49 8.44 -8.95
C PHE A 218 15.14 6.95 -8.89
N TYR A 219 15.33 6.25 -9.99
CA TYR A 219 15.17 4.80 -10.09
C TYR A 219 16.56 4.19 -10.35
N PRO A 220 17.10 3.39 -9.43
CA PRO A 220 18.39 2.74 -9.64
C PRO A 220 18.31 1.81 -10.86
N GLU A 221 19.26 1.95 -11.79
CA GLU A 221 19.35 1.09 -12.99
C GLU A 221 19.58 -0.40 -12.65
N THR A 222 20.08 -0.67 -11.46
CA THR A 222 20.35 -2.04 -10.95
C THR A 222 19.10 -2.79 -10.50
N LEU A 223 17.95 -2.13 -10.39
CA LEU A 223 16.68 -2.80 -10.11
C LEU A 223 16.17 -3.44 -11.40
N THR A 224 16.43 -4.71 -11.57
CA THR A 224 15.89 -5.47 -12.68
C THR A 224 14.39 -5.76 -12.44
N ASP A 225 13.59 -5.77 -13.52
CA ASP A 225 12.14 -6.03 -13.52
C ASP A 225 11.74 -7.39 -12.91
N VAL A 226 12.71 -8.21 -12.56
CA VAL A 226 12.48 -9.61 -12.16
C VAL A 226 12.00 -9.73 -10.71
N CYS A 227 12.34 -8.79 -9.83
CA CYS A 227 12.09 -8.94 -8.40
C CYS A 227 11.02 -8.02 -7.83
N LEU A 228 10.94 -6.84 -8.39
CA LEU A 228 9.94 -5.85 -8.04
C LEU A 228 9.36 -5.34 -9.36
N ASP A 229 8.05 -5.32 -9.45
CA ASP A 229 7.38 -4.66 -10.55
C ASP A 229 7.78 -3.17 -10.56
N LEU A 230 8.89 -2.85 -11.26
CA LEU A 230 9.38 -1.46 -11.37
C LEU A 230 8.32 -0.54 -11.96
N LYS A 231 7.47 -1.07 -12.84
CA LYS A 231 6.33 -0.35 -13.35
C LYS A 231 5.38 0.03 -12.20
N GLY A 232 5.10 -0.91 -11.31
CA GLY A 232 4.30 -0.65 -10.12
C GLY A 232 4.94 0.39 -9.20
N VAL A 233 6.27 0.33 -8.99
CA VAL A 233 6.99 1.33 -8.19
C VAL A 233 6.91 2.72 -8.83
N LYS A 234 7.07 2.82 -10.16
CA LYS A 234 6.90 4.07 -10.90
C LYS A 234 5.47 4.61 -10.83
N MET A 235 4.47 3.72 -10.74
CA MET A 235 3.06 4.10 -10.59
C MET A 235 2.74 4.75 -9.25
N LEU A 236 3.51 4.51 -8.19
CA LEU A 236 3.19 5.01 -6.85
C LEU A 236 2.96 6.51 -6.79
N SER A 237 3.77 7.29 -7.50
CA SER A 237 3.66 8.74 -7.50
C SER A 237 2.33 9.24 -8.05
N ILE A 238 1.71 8.53 -9.01
CA ILE A 238 0.44 8.96 -9.61
C ILE A 238 -0.74 8.84 -8.64
N TYR A 239 -0.64 8.02 -7.61
CA TYR A 239 -1.68 7.90 -6.59
C TYR A 239 -1.88 9.17 -5.77
N TYR A 240 -0.92 10.09 -5.76
CA TYR A 240 -1.10 11.43 -5.16
C TYR A 240 -2.11 12.28 -5.93
N VAL A 241 -2.19 12.13 -7.26
CA VAL A 241 -3.00 13.01 -8.13
C VAL A 241 -4.49 12.95 -7.79
N PRO A 242 -5.17 11.79 -7.78
CA PRO A 242 -6.56 11.71 -7.36
C PRO A 242 -6.78 12.12 -5.91
N ALA A 243 -5.87 11.73 -5.02
CA ALA A 243 -5.98 11.99 -3.59
C ALA A 243 -5.99 13.49 -3.28
N PHE A 244 -5.19 14.29 -3.98
CA PHE A 244 -5.07 15.73 -3.71
C PHE A 244 -5.93 16.62 -4.60
N LYS A 245 -6.71 16.06 -5.51
CA LYS A 245 -7.58 16.85 -6.39
C LYS A 245 -8.60 17.70 -5.61
N SER A 246 -9.22 17.14 -4.59
CA SER A 246 -10.16 17.88 -3.72
C SER A 246 -9.46 19.01 -2.96
N LEU A 247 -8.20 18.82 -2.60
CA LEU A 247 -7.41 19.83 -1.91
C LEU A 247 -7.04 20.99 -2.84
N LEU A 248 -6.71 20.72 -4.11
CA LEU A 248 -6.53 21.77 -5.12
C LEU A 248 -7.78 22.63 -5.28
N GLN A 249 -8.95 21.99 -5.39
CA GLN A 249 -10.22 22.71 -5.48
C GLN A 249 -10.45 23.61 -4.24
N PHE A 250 -10.19 23.08 -3.05
CA PHE A 250 -10.30 23.83 -1.81
C PHE A 250 -9.39 25.08 -1.79
N TYR A 251 -8.12 24.96 -2.17
CA TYR A 251 -7.18 26.07 -2.20
C TYR A 251 -7.61 27.13 -3.22
N LYS A 252 -8.10 26.70 -4.38
CA LYS A 252 -8.65 27.60 -5.39
C LYS A 252 -9.85 28.40 -4.86
N GLU A 253 -10.82 27.71 -4.24
CA GLU A 253 -12.04 28.33 -3.71
C GLU A 253 -11.77 29.25 -2.51
N SER A 254 -10.80 28.90 -1.68
CA SER A 254 -10.39 29.72 -0.53
C SER A 254 -9.49 30.90 -0.89
N GLY A 255 -9.00 30.98 -2.13
CA GLY A 255 -8.04 32.00 -2.56
C GLY A 255 -6.62 31.79 -2.01
N ASP A 256 -6.28 30.59 -1.52
CA ASP A 256 -4.94 30.27 -1.03
C ASP A 256 -4.01 29.92 -2.21
N VAL A 257 -3.56 30.97 -2.89
CA VAL A 257 -2.73 30.84 -4.09
C VAL A 257 -1.41 30.11 -3.81
N THR A 258 -0.81 30.35 -2.65
CA THR A 258 0.49 29.77 -2.30
C THR A 258 0.44 28.25 -2.22
N HIS A 259 -0.53 27.69 -1.51
CA HIS A 259 -0.68 26.24 -1.42
C HIS A 259 -1.23 25.64 -2.72
N TYR A 260 -2.08 26.37 -3.43
CA TYR A 260 -2.55 25.96 -4.76
C TYR A 260 -1.39 25.77 -5.73
N ASP A 261 -0.54 26.78 -5.91
CA ASP A 261 0.58 26.73 -6.84
C ASP A 261 1.59 25.65 -6.47
N LYS A 262 1.90 25.51 -5.18
CA LYS A 262 2.77 24.45 -4.68
C LYS A 262 2.23 23.06 -5.00
N LEU A 263 0.96 22.79 -4.70
CA LEU A 263 0.34 21.49 -4.94
C LEU A 263 0.17 21.23 -6.43
N TYR A 264 -0.25 22.23 -7.20
CA TYR A 264 -0.41 22.12 -8.64
C TYR A 264 0.92 21.79 -9.32
N SER A 265 1.99 22.52 -9.01
CA SER A 265 3.33 22.29 -9.53
C SER A 265 3.84 20.88 -9.23
N LEU A 266 3.60 20.39 -7.99
CA LEU A 266 3.95 19.04 -7.60
C LEU A 266 3.20 17.98 -8.44
N LEU A 267 1.88 18.10 -8.54
CA LEU A 267 1.06 17.13 -9.28
C LEU A 267 1.33 17.18 -10.79
N GLU A 268 1.57 18.38 -11.34
CA GLU A 268 2.00 18.54 -12.73
C GLU A 268 3.34 17.83 -12.98
N SER A 269 4.32 18.02 -12.08
CA SER A 269 5.62 17.32 -12.15
C SER A 269 5.47 15.80 -12.11
N ILE A 270 4.65 15.28 -11.20
CA ILE A 270 4.36 13.85 -11.10
C ILE A 270 3.81 13.30 -12.41
N VAL A 271 2.81 13.96 -12.98
CA VAL A 271 2.15 13.49 -14.21
C VAL A 271 3.09 13.56 -15.40
N LYS A 272 3.87 14.65 -15.54
CA LYS A 272 4.84 14.80 -16.62
C LYS A 272 5.95 13.74 -16.60
N LYS A 273 6.36 13.32 -15.39
CA LYS A 273 7.39 12.29 -15.19
C LYS A 273 6.89 10.85 -15.24
N ALA A 274 5.58 10.65 -15.34
CA ALA A 274 4.95 9.33 -15.40
C ALA A 274 5.10 8.71 -16.81
N ASP A 275 6.33 8.44 -17.23
CA ASP A 275 6.74 8.01 -18.59
C ASP A 275 6.21 6.63 -19.00
N TYR A 276 5.79 5.82 -18.04
CA TYR A 276 5.17 4.51 -18.28
C TYR A 276 3.68 4.60 -18.68
N TYR A 277 3.04 5.76 -18.55
CA TYR A 277 1.72 6.04 -19.13
C TYR A 277 1.85 6.61 -20.54
N SER A 278 0.89 6.27 -21.42
CA SER A 278 0.80 6.93 -22.73
C SER A 278 0.55 8.43 -22.58
N ASP A 279 0.92 9.20 -23.59
CA ASP A 279 0.67 10.65 -23.62
C ASP A 279 -0.80 10.98 -23.42
N GLU A 280 -1.71 10.21 -24.02
CA GLU A 280 -3.16 10.37 -23.83
C GLU A 280 -3.59 10.25 -22.36
N VAL A 281 -3.04 9.29 -21.63
CA VAL A 281 -3.33 9.10 -20.21
C VAL A 281 -2.76 10.24 -19.38
N ARG A 282 -1.53 10.67 -19.67
CA ARG A 282 -0.91 11.82 -19.01
C ARG A 282 -1.71 13.10 -19.22
N GLU A 283 -2.12 13.38 -20.47
CA GLU A 283 -2.98 14.52 -20.78
C GLU A 283 -4.31 14.48 -20.04
N ARG A 284 -4.92 13.31 -19.90
CA ARG A 284 -6.16 13.15 -19.13
C ARG A 284 -5.96 13.53 -17.67
N TYR A 285 -4.86 13.10 -17.05
CA TYR A 285 -4.53 13.51 -15.68
C TYR A 285 -4.28 15.02 -15.60
N LEU A 286 -3.49 15.61 -16.51
CA LEU A 286 -3.25 17.05 -16.54
C LEU A 286 -4.55 17.84 -16.69
N LYS A 287 -5.45 17.43 -17.60
CA LYS A 287 -6.78 18.04 -17.71
C LYS A 287 -7.61 17.90 -16.45
N SER A 288 -7.42 16.83 -15.69
CA SER A 288 -8.18 16.58 -14.46
C SER A 288 -7.76 17.43 -13.28
N ILE A 289 -6.56 18.00 -13.26
CA ILE A 289 -6.07 18.92 -12.23
C ILE A 289 -6.21 20.40 -12.63
N ASN A 290 -6.52 20.70 -13.88
CA ASN A 290 -6.87 22.04 -14.37
C ASN A 290 -8.39 22.23 -14.21
N PHE A 291 -8.81 23.13 -13.32
CA PHE A 291 -10.21 23.47 -13.07
C PHE A 291 -10.60 24.75 -13.82
#